data_eb9b2e68af9f0f34c0741808150a9cf4
#
_entry.id   eb9b2e68af9f0f34c0741808150a9cf4
#
_cell.length_a   1.000
_cell.length_b   1.000
_cell.length_c   1.000
_cell.angle_alpha   90.00
_cell.angle_beta   90.00
_cell.angle_gamma   90.00
#
_symmetry.space_group_name_H-M   'P 1'
#
loop_
_entity.id
_entity.type
_entity.pdbx_description
1 polymer ?
#
loop_
_entity_poly.entity_id
_entity_poly.type
_entity_poly.pdbx_seq_one_letter_code
_entity_poly.pdbx_strand_id
1 'polypeptide(L)'
;MNIHDLMATVEWSQPIQLNTKRGVRLLKKAPIEQAFWKVYGEDKELFKKQMGDAGIQLGKFRDEWQLTWWSGDDLKFKQIIVTDTEQEAVQELELIPLLHPEGLLEYQITSVQMGVASMNKYNRALLGHSTGVGKTFCALGIARELGKRIAVICPKPITTDWHRAAKMMGVEVFEICGWEWTKTGKSQMGRWTDDKKKEFRFMLPPDVLLVFDEVHRGKGEATQNAYLVRDSVNQNIPAIALSATIADDPTKLWALGQFLGLHQGGKDYFRFLSQNGCRKTRFGMQFTGGHSVLKKLHSRIYPERGNRLRHSDLGDAFPETLIKAKAFDMDNARKIAGEYDDLCNRIEELRGLENFSANVLAEQTRARQRIELHKAPAVCAMVRDMIEEGNSVFVAVNYSETRKFILDELKTSCSIHGGQNEMERRGNIDAFQRDDSRVIVGIIQACREGLNLHDLNGNYPRAALIMPSPSVFDLKQVLGRVHRSGGKSKSLQYIVYAAGVGIEESICEKLDTKLKRLDVLADGEVDPTISLAPKEIV
;
A
#
# COMPACT_ATOMS: atom_id res chain seq x y z
N MET A 1 -6.96 15.34 -16.64
CA MET A 1 -7.46 16.74 -16.54
C MET A 1 -8.90 16.66 -16.08
N ASN A 2 -9.24 17.32 -14.98
CA ASN A 2 -10.62 17.38 -14.48
C ASN A 2 -11.33 18.63 -15.03
N ILE A 3 -12.63 18.83 -14.69
CA ILE A 3 -13.38 19.99 -15.19
C ILE A 3 -12.78 21.32 -14.76
N HIS A 4 -12.14 21.38 -13.61
CA HIS A 4 -11.54 22.58 -13.06
C HIS A 4 -10.22 22.91 -13.79
N ASP A 5 -9.39 21.90 -14.09
CA ASP A 5 -8.21 22.08 -14.95
C ASP A 5 -8.61 22.61 -16.31
N LEU A 6 -9.71 22.08 -16.88
CA LEU A 6 -10.27 22.57 -18.13
C LEU A 6 -10.71 24.03 -18.01
N MET A 7 -11.46 24.35 -16.94
CA MET A 7 -11.95 25.72 -16.74
C MET A 7 -10.82 26.74 -16.52
N ALA A 8 -9.69 26.28 -15.94
CA ALA A 8 -8.51 27.12 -15.76
C ALA A 8 -7.67 27.32 -17.04
N THR A 9 -7.72 26.34 -17.97
CA THR A 9 -6.89 26.34 -19.19
C THR A 9 -7.56 26.95 -20.42
N VAL A 10 -8.88 27.08 -20.44
CA VAL A 10 -9.60 27.67 -21.58
C VAL A 10 -9.73 29.19 -21.46
N GLU A 11 -9.54 29.89 -22.56
CA GLU A 11 -9.78 31.35 -22.63
C GLU A 11 -11.30 31.62 -22.70
N TRP A 12 -11.86 32.03 -21.57
CA TRP A 12 -13.25 32.44 -21.49
C TRP A 12 -13.46 33.85 -22.01
N SER A 13 -14.50 34.04 -22.82
CA SER A 13 -14.92 35.38 -23.24
C SER A 13 -15.26 36.26 -22.03
N GLN A 14 -15.17 37.58 -22.21
CA GLN A 14 -15.76 38.53 -21.25
C GLN A 14 -17.25 38.19 -21.06
N PRO A 15 -17.79 38.37 -19.83
CA PRO A 15 -19.18 38.05 -19.56
C PRO A 15 -20.12 38.91 -20.43
N ILE A 16 -21.02 38.24 -21.12
CA ILE A 16 -22.07 38.89 -21.91
C ILE A 16 -23.35 38.91 -21.06
N GLN A 17 -23.85 40.09 -20.77
CA GLN A 17 -25.10 40.25 -20.05
C GLN A 17 -26.31 40.06 -20.98
N LEU A 18 -27.18 39.13 -20.63
CA LEU A 18 -28.38 38.83 -21.40
C LEU A 18 -29.63 39.02 -20.54
N ASN A 19 -30.61 39.75 -21.07
CA ASN A 19 -31.93 39.85 -20.47
C ASN A 19 -32.76 38.62 -20.87
N THR A 20 -33.14 37.79 -19.93
CA THR A 20 -33.97 36.60 -20.14
C THR A 20 -35.30 36.74 -19.46
N LYS A 21 -36.26 35.89 -19.82
CA LYS A 21 -37.59 35.82 -19.15
C LYS A 21 -37.48 35.50 -17.63
N ARG A 22 -36.29 35.04 -17.16
CA ARG A 22 -36.00 34.71 -15.75
C ARG A 22 -35.08 35.72 -15.10
N GLY A 23 -34.90 36.92 -15.70
CA GLY A 23 -34.01 37.99 -15.19
C GLY A 23 -32.71 38.10 -15.99
N VAL A 24 -31.84 39.01 -15.52
CA VAL A 24 -30.53 39.26 -16.11
C VAL A 24 -29.61 38.05 -15.80
N ARG A 25 -28.94 37.51 -16.82
CA ARG A 25 -27.98 36.41 -16.72
C ARG A 25 -26.69 36.75 -17.41
N LEU A 26 -25.58 36.27 -16.84
CA LEU A 26 -24.28 36.36 -17.46
C LEU A 26 -23.99 35.10 -18.29
N LEU A 27 -23.41 35.28 -19.46
CA LEU A 27 -22.99 34.24 -20.37
C LEU A 27 -21.52 34.40 -20.66
N LYS A 28 -20.74 33.34 -20.44
CA LYS A 28 -19.34 33.23 -20.90
C LYS A 28 -19.22 32.07 -21.88
N LYS A 29 -18.35 32.22 -22.88
CA LYS A 29 -18.07 31.20 -23.90
C LYS A 29 -16.58 30.95 -23.98
N ALA A 30 -16.20 29.70 -24.28
CA ALA A 30 -14.83 29.31 -24.57
C ALA A 30 -14.81 28.34 -25.75
N PRO A 31 -14.06 28.63 -26.83
CA PRO A 31 -13.85 27.66 -27.90
C PRO A 31 -12.99 26.51 -27.40
N ILE A 32 -13.27 25.29 -27.88
CA ILE A 32 -12.46 24.11 -27.58
C ILE A 32 -12.23 23.31 -28.85
N GLU A 33 -11.04 22.75 -28.98
CA GLU A 33 -10.69 21.90 -30.12
C GLU A 33 -11.33 20.53 -30.03
N GLN A 34 -11.67 19.94 -31.18
CA GLN A 34 -12.29 18.60 -31.25
C GLN A 34 -11.37 17.50 -30.68
N ALA A 35 -10.05 17.68 -30.72
CA ALA A 35 -9.06 16.78 -30.15
C ALA A 35 -9.21 16.63 -28.63
N PHE A 36 -9.75 17.62 -27.96
CA PHE A 36 -10.02 17.62 -26.53
C PHE A 36 -10.92 16.45 -26.08
N TRP A 37 -11.89 16.05 -26.92
CA TRP A 37 -12.81 14.95 -26.62
C TRP A 37 -12.20 13.56 -26.72
N LYS A 38 -11.12 13.39 -27.47
CA LYS A 38 -10.44 12.08 -27.58
C LYS A 38 -9.68 11.71 -26.31
N VAL A 39 -9.29 12.68 -25.51
CA VAL A 39 -8.56 12.49 -24.26
C VAL A 39 -9.49 12.04 -23.11
N TYR A 40 -10.81 12.29 -23.22
CA TYR A 40 -11.81 11.99 -22.17
C TYR A 40 -12.62 10.72 -22.43
N GLY A 41 -12.11 9.78 -23.23
CA GLY A 41 -12.83 8.64 -23.78
C GLY A 41 -13.60 7.74 -22.79
N GLU A 42 -13.13 7.58 -21.56
CA GLU A 42 -13.72 6.63 -20.59
C GLU A 42 -14.68 7.27 -19.56
N ASP A 43 -14.65 8.59 -19.34
CA ASP A 43 -15.42 9.29 -18.30
C ASP A 43 -16.42 10.32 -18.82
N LYS A 44 -16.89 10.20 -20.07
CA LYS A 44 -17.78 11.19 -20.73
C LYS A 44 -19.05 11.52 -19.94
N GLU A 45 -19.67 10.53 -19.34
CA GLU A 45 -20.93 10.72 -18.58
C GLU A 45 -20.68 11.43 -17.24
N LEU A 46 -19.58 11.09 -16.55
CA LEU A 46 -19.19 11.78 -15.32
C LEU A 46 -18.80 13.24 -15.60
N PHE A 47 -18.06 13.48 -16.67
CA PHE A 47 -17.66 14.81 -17.10
C PHE A 47 -18.87 15.69 -17.50
N LYS A 48 -19.82 15.15 -18.26
CA LYS A 48 -21.07 15.85 -18.58
C LYS A 48 -21.88 16.18 -17.34
N LYS A 49 -21.92 15.29 -16.36
CA LYS A 49 -22.60 15.54 -15.10
C LYS A 49 -21.92 16.66 -14.30
N GLN A 50 -20.58 16.63 -14.18
CA GLN A 50 -19.83 17.67 -13.51
C GLN A 50 -19.96 19.03 -14.18
N MET A 51 -19.98 19.07 -15.53
CA MET A 51 -20.27 20.29 -16.28
C MET A 51 -21.69 20.81 -15.99
N GLY A 52 -22.68 19.92 -15.97
CA GLY A 52 -24.07 20.29 -15.68
C GLY A 52 -24.23 20.85 -14.25
N ASP A 53 -23.60 20.22 -13.28
CA ASP A 53 -23.60 20.67 -11.87
C ASP A 53 -22.91 22.04 -11.71
N ALA A 54 -21.89 22.35 -12.54
CA ALA A 54 -21.21 23.64 -12.59
C ALA A 54 -21.94 24.69 -13.46
N GLY A 55 -23.09 24.36 -14.08
CA GLY A 55 -23.80 25.25 -14.98
C GLY A 55 -23.13 25.47 -16.33
N ILE A 56 -22.27 24.54 -16.76
CA ILE A 56 -21.54 24.57 -18.02
C ILE A 56 -22.23 23.66 -19.04
N GLN A 57 -22.40 24.14 -20.23
CA GLN A 57 -22.95 23.37 -21.34
C GLN A 57 -21.93 23.30 -22.49
N LEU A 58 -21.81 22.13 -23.06
CA LEU A 58 -21.05 21.91 -24.28
C LEU A 58 -22.02 21.88 -25.48
N GLY A 59 -21.71 22.63 -26.51
CA GLY A 59 -22.47 22.62 -27.72
C GLY A 59 -21.61 22.88 -28.95
N LYS A 60 -22.10 22.50 -30.12
CA LYS A 60 -21.52 22.83 -31.41
C LYS A 60 -22.22 24.05 -31.97
N PHE A 61 -21.51 25.13 -32.25
CA PHE A 61 -22.02 26.35 -32.82
C PHE A 61 -21.20 26.75 -34.04
N ARG A 62 -21.82 26.81 -35.22
CA ARG A 62 -21.15 27.12 -36.50
C ARG A 62 -19.90 26.26 -36.76
N ASP A 63 -20.03 24.96 -36.57
CA ASP A 63 -18.99 23.96 -36.73
C ASP A 63 -17.84 23.97 -35.71
N GLU A 64 -17.82 24.87 -34.75
CA GLU A 64 -16.92 24.90 -33.64
C GLU A 64 -17.54 24.35 -32.36
N TRP A 65 -16.76 23.60 -31.59
CA TRP A 65 -17.15 23.18 -30.25
C TRP A 65 -16.92 24.31 -29.26
N GLN A 66 -17.96 24.64 -28.45
CA GLN A 66 -17.87 25.69 -27.44
C GLN A 66 -18.40 25.22 -26.10
N LEU A 67 -17.70 25.62 -25.05
CA LEU A 67 -18.22 25.61 -23.69
C LEU A 67 -19.02 26.87 -23.46
N THR A 68 -20.17 26.73 -22.84
CA THR A 68 -21.06 27.86 -22.50
C THR A 68 -21.37 27.77 -21.01
N TRP A 69 -21.07 28.80 -20.26
CA TRP A 69 -21.43 28.91 -18.85
C TRP A 69 -22.60 29.91 -18.71
N TRP A 70 -23.58 29.50 -17.92
CA TRP A 70 -24.76 30.31 -17.61
C TRP A 70 -24.87 30.49 -16.10
N SER A 71 -24.73 31.68 -15.59
CA SER A 71 -24.99 32.01 -14.17
C SER A 71 -25.54 33.44 -14.04
N GLY A 72 -26.24 33.70 -12.96
CA GLY A 72 -26.60 35.05 -12.55
C GLY A 72 -25.49 35.79 -11.79
N ASP A 73 -24.37 35.12 -11.48
CA ASP A 73 -23.37 35.65 -10.55
C ASP A 73 -21.95 35.28 -10.98
N ASP A 74 -21.17 36.28 -11.42
CA ASP A 74 -19.78 36.12 -11.85
C ASP A 74 -18.84 35.72 -10.69
N LEU A 75 -19.19 36.05 -9.45
CA LEU A 75 -18.46 35.62 -8.27
C LEU A 75 -18.52 34.12 -8.09
N LYS A 76 -19.66 33.48 -8.34
CA LYS A 76 -19.79 32.01 -8.32
C LYS A 76 -18.96 31.34 -9.42
N PHE A 77 -18.88 31.96 -10.60
CA PHE A 77 -18.01 31.45 -11.66
C PHE A 77 -16.53 31.51 -11.27
N LYS A 78 -16.11 32.65 -10.71
CA LYS A 78 -14.74 32.79 -10.16
C LYS A 78 -14.47 31.79 -9.02
N GLN A 79 -15.44 31.55 -8.14
CA GLN A 79 -15.31 30.50 -7.12
C GLN A 79 -15.15 29.09 -7.72
N ILE A 80 -15.88 28.75 -8.78
CA ILE A 80 -15.72 27.46 -9.48
C ILE A 80 -14.32 27.34 -10.11
N ILE A 81 -13.75 28.43 -10.63
CA ILE A 81 -12.38 28.44 -11.16
C ILE A 81 -11.33 28.45 -10.03
N VAL A 82 -11.58 29.16 -8.93
CA VAL A 82 -10.64 29.37 -7.81
C VAL A 82 -10.63 28.21 -6.83
N THR A 83 -11.73 27.45 -6.68
CA THR A 83 -11.81 26.35 -5.70
C THR A 83 -10.91 25.15 -6.00
N ASP A 84 -10.25 25.10 -7.16
CA ASP A 84 -9.21 24.08 -7.42
C ASP A 84 -7.84 24.68 -7.79
N THR A 85 -7.70 26.00 -7.85
CA THR A 85 -6.41 26.71 -7.82
C THR A 85 -5.99 27.14 -6.40
N GLU A 86 -6.85 27.06 -5.42
CA GLU A 86 -6.46 26.65 -4.09
C GLU A 86 -6.24 25.10 -4.15
N GLN A 87 -5.13 24.67 -4.75
CA GLN A 87 -4.16 24.01 -3.91
C GLN A 87 -4.28 24.74 -2.57
N GLU A 88 -4.96 24.13 -1.56
CA GLU A 88 -4.65 24.42 -0.17
C GLU A 88 -3.17 24.65 -0.23
N ALA A 89 -2.74 25.91 -0.08
CA ALA A 89 -1.33 26.21 -0.03
C ALA A 89 -0.86 25.24 1.03
N VAL A 90 -0.14 24.22 0.60
CA VAL A 90 0.42 23.22 1.48
C VAL A 90 1.19 24.13 2.40
N GLN A 91 0.65 24.40 3.60
CA GLN A 91 1.35 25.24 4.55
C GLN A 91 2.65 24.51 4.67
N GLU A 92 3.70 25.06 4.03
CA GLU A 92 5.01 24.44 4.05
C GLU A 92 5.27 24.20 5.53
N LEU A 93 5.35 22.93 5.89
CA LEU A 93 5.63 22.56 7.26
C LEU A 93 6.96 23.23 7.56
N GLU A 94 6.98 24.16 8.49
CA GLU A 94 8.21 24.86 8.88
C GLU A 94 9.15 23.81 9.44
N LEU A 95 10.14 23.39 8.62
CA LEU A 95 11.09 22.34 8.98
C LEU A 95 12.16 22.97 9.86
N ILE A 96 12.10 22.65 11.15
CA ILE A 96 13.09 23.10 12.13
C ILE A 96 14.32 22.18 12.04
N PRO A 97 15.54 22.71 12.05
CA PRO A 97 16.76 21.90 12.14
C PRO A 97 16.72 20.95 13.33
N LEU A 98 17.14 19.71 13.14
CA LEU A 98 17.19 18.73 14.22
C LEU A 98 18.28 19.10 15.23
N LEU A 99 18.00 18.89 16.51
CA LEU A 99 18.98 19.04 17.59
C LEU A 99 19.93 17.82 17.66
N HIS A 100 19.43 16.66 17.24
CA HIS A 100 20.12 15.38 17.37
C HIS A 100 20.08 14.56 16.08
N PRO A 101 20.76 14.98 14.99
CA PRO A 101 20.74 14.28 13.71
C PRO A 101 21.63 13.02 13.68
N GLU A 102 22.45 12.77 14.74
CA GLU A 102 23.44 11.70 14.76
C GLU A 102 22.79 10.31 14.59
N GLY A 103 23.39 9.47 13.78
CA GLY A 103 22.91 8.12 13.49
C GLY A 103 21.77 8.06 12.46
N LEU A 104 21.34 9.21 11.92
CA LEU A 104 20.43 9.28 10.78
C LEU A 104 21.22 9.41 9.47
N LEU A 105 20.73 8.80 8.42
CA LEU A 105 21.20 9.03 7.06
C LEU A 105 20.64 10.37 6.54
N GLU A 106 21.35 11.02 5.64
CA GLU A 106 21.01 12.36 5.14
C GLU A 106 19.54 12.45 4.67
N TYR A 107 19.08 11.49 3.88
CA TYR A 107 17.69 11.43 3.41
C TYR A 107 16.66 11.18 4.52
N GLN A 108 17.06 10.71 5.71
CA GLN A 108 16.18 10.51 6.85
C GLN A 108 15.97 11.79 7.66
N ILE A 109 16.89 12.74 7.59
CA ILE A 109 16.84 14.01 8.35
C ILE A 109 15.55 14.76 8.02
N THR A 110 15.29 15.03 6.75
CA THR A 110 14.06 15.71 6.32
C THR A 110 12.80 14.96 6.77
N SER A 111 12.82 13.62 6.69
CA SER A 111 11.70 12.80 7.15
C SER A 111 11.44 12.97 8.66
N VAL A 112 12.50 13.02 9.47
CA VAL A 112 12.39 13.26 10.92
C VAL A 112 11.85 14.66 11.21
N GLN A 113 12.34 15.69 10.51
CA GLN A 113 11.85 17.06 10.64
C GLN A 113 10.34 17.16 10.34
N MET A 114 9.89 16.57 9.22
CA MET A 114 8.46 16.50 8.87
C MET A 114 7.64 15.75 9.92
N GLY A 115 8.19 14.64 10.43
CA GLY A 115 7.55 13.86 11.48
C GLY A 115 7.40 14.65 12.78
N VAL A 116 8.41 15.39 13.20
CA VAL A 116 8.36 16.30 14.38
C VAL A 116 7.32 17.40 14.17
N ALA A 117 7.29 18.02 12.99
CA ALA A 117 6.29 19.05 12.67
C ALA A 117 4.86 18.49 12.71
N SER A 118 4.62 17.29 12.15
CA SER A 118 3.32 16.61 12.24
C SER A 118 2.95 16.26 13.70
N MET A 119 3.89 15.78 14.49
CA MET A 119 3.66 15.48 15.91
C MET A 119 3.31 16.73 16.69
N ASN A 120 4.00 17.84 16.49
CA ASN A 120 3.72 19.10 17.17
C ASN A 120 2.34 19.65 16.80
N LYS A 121 1.92 19.51 15.55
CA LYS A 121 0.64 20.03 15.06
C LYS A 121 -0.55 19.12 15.39
N TYR A 122 -0.39 17.80 15.25
CA TYR A 122 -1.50 16.84 15.31
C TYR A 122 -1.40 15.82 16.44
N ASN A 123 -0.30 15.81 17.21
CA ASN A 123 0.02 14.77 18.18
C ASN A 123 0.14 13.36 17.53
N ARG A 124 0.24 13.31 16.21
CA ARG A 124 0.31 12.09 15.37
C ARG A 124 1.12 12.32 14.13
N ALA A 125 1.82 11.28 13.68
CA ALA A 125 2.52 11.28 12.39
C ALA A 125 2.43 9.91 11.71
N LEU A 126 2.37 9.90 10.38
CA LEU A 126 2.51 8.70 9.57
C LEU A 126 3.85 8.71 8.84
N LEU A 127 4.65 7.65 9.00
CA LEU A 127 5.82 7.38 8.17
C LEU A 127 5.44 6.31 7.13
N GLY A 128 4.97 6.78 5.98
CA GLY A 128 4.50 5.95 4.86
C GLY A 128 5.62 5.45 3.95
N HIS A 129 6.88 5.42 4.41
CA HIS A 129 8.06 5.16 3.60
C HIS A 129 8.08 3.77 2.98
N SER A 130 8.74 3.65 1.84
CA SER A 130 9.01 2.37 1.18
C SER A 130 9.73 1.38 2.10
N THR A 131 9.70 0.09 1.75
CA THR A 131 10.40 -0.93 2.55
C THR A 131 11.92 -0.71 2.49
N GLY A 132 12.61 -0.94 3.61
CA GLY A 132 14.08 -0.88 3.64
C GLY A 132 14.71 0.50 3.75
N VAL A 133 13.94 1.60 3.76
CA VAL A 133 14.48 2.97 3.88
C VAL A 133 14.74 3.42 5.34
N GLY A 134 14.54 2.55 6.31
CA GLY A 134 14.87 2.83 7.72
C GLY A 134 13.79 3.54 8.52
N LYS A 135 12.50 3.22 8.33
CA LYS A 135 11.37 3.76 9.12
C LYS A 135 11.60 3.74 10.63
N THR A 136 12.21 2.65 11.13
CA THR A 136 12.57 2.48 12.54
C THR A 136 13.47 3.61 13.04
N PHE A 137 14.53 3.94 12.28
CA PHE A 137 15.45 5.02 12.63
C PHE A 137 14.79 6.39 12.56
N CYS A 138 13.92 6.63 11.56
CA CYS A 138 13.14 7.87 11.48
C CYS A 138 12.22 8.03 12.70
N ALA A 139 11.51 6.96 13.12
CA ALA A 139 10.64 7.01 14.31
C ALA A 139 11.44 7.26 15.61
N LEU A 140 12.61 6.63 15.74
CA LEU A 140 13.51 6.86 16.85
C LEU A 140 14.09 8.28 16.84
N GLY A 141 14.44 8.80 15.66
CA GLY A 141 14.86 10.20 15.50
C GLY A 141 13.79 11.17 15.96
N ILE A 142 12.52 10.97 15.57
CA ILE A 142 11.38 11.78 16.03
C ILE A 142 11.23 11.69 17.55
N ALA A 143 11.30 10.49 18.14
CA ALA A 143 11.19 10.30 19.58
C ALA A 143 12.29 11.05 20.33
N ARG A 144 13.53 10.98 19.84
CA ARG A 144 14.70 11.67 20.41
C ARG A 144 14.56 13.19 20.35
N GLU A 145 14.15 13.74 19.19
CA GLU A 145 13.91 15.18 19.04
C GLU A 145 12.80 15.71 19.98
N LEU A 146 11.80 14.87 20.26
CA LEU A 146 10.72 15.21 21.18
C LEU A 146 11.05 14.92 22.65
N GLY A 147 12.24 14.39 22.96
CA GLY A 147 12.63 14.01 24.32
C GLY A 147 11.74 12.92 24.92
N LYS A 148 11.23 11.98 24.10
CA LYS A 148 10.27 10.94 24.51
C LYS A 148 10.92 9.56 24.56
N ARG A 149 10.53 8.77 25.59
CA ARG A 149 10.70 7.32 25.57
C ARG A 149 9.72 6.69 24.57
N ILE A 150 10.01 5.48 24.10
CA ILE A 150 9.14 4.79 23.14
C ILE A 150 8.40 3.60 23.75
N ALA A 151 7.13 3.45 23.37
CA ALA A 151 6.36 2.22 23.48
C ALA A 151 6.04 1.72 22.06
N VAL A 152 6.49 0.51 21.70
CA VAL A 152 6.38 0.01 20.32
C VAL A 152 5.49 -1.22 20.23
N ILE A 153 4.45 -1.16 19.41
CA ILE A 153 3.64 -2.30 19.00
C ILE A 153 4.07 -2.68 17.58
N CYS A 154 4.80 -3.79 17.44
CA CYS A 154 5.39 -4.22 16.18
C CYS A 154 5.11 -5.71 15.90
N PRO A 155 5.45 -6.22 14.72
CA PRO A 155 5.51 -7.66 14.49
C PRO A 155 6.53 -8.34 15.41
N LYS A 156 6.16 -9.50 16.01
CA LYS A 156 7.02 -10.22 16.95
C LYS A 156 8.45 -10.47 16.45
N PRO A 157 8.69 -10.87 15.17
CA PRO A 157 10.04 -11.16 14.69
C PRO A 157 11.03 -10.00 14.71
N ILE A 158 10.54 -8.76 14.80
CA ILE A 158 11.40 -7.56 14.74
C ILE A 158 11.55 -6.84 16.10
N THR A 159 11.03 -7.40 17.18
CA THR A 159 11.15 -6.81 18.52
C THR A 159 12.61 -6.62 18.93
N THR A 160 13.46 -7.61 18.66
CA THR A 160 14.91 -7.55 18.94
C THR A 160 15.60 -6.46 18.11
N ASP A 161 15.22 -6.27 16.86
CA ASP A 161 15.78 -5.24 15.99
C ASP A 161 15.40 -3.83 16.49
N TRP A 162 14.15 -3.66 16.98
CA TRP A 162 13.74 -2.42 17.63
C TRP A 162 14.56 -2.10 18.88
N HIS A 163 14.83 -3.09 19.76
CA HIS A 163 15.70 -2.90 20.94
C HIS A 163 17.13 -2.50 20.54
N ARG A 164 17.68 -3.15 19.50
CA ARG A 164 19.01 -2.82 18.98
C ARG A 164 19.06 -1.40 18.42
N ALA A 165 18.08 -1.03 17.59
CA ALA A 165 18.02 0.30 16.98
C ALA A 165 17.83 1.39 18.05
N ALA A 166 16.95 1.19 19.03
CA ALA A 166 16.75 2.12 20.13
C ALA A 166 18.04 2.37 20.93
N LYS A 167 18.79 1.29 21.24
CA LYS A 167 20.10 1.39 21.90
C LYS A 167 21.12 2.17 21.04
N MET A 168 21.16 1.91 19.73
CA MET A 168 22.06 2.63 18.81
C MET A 168 21.73 4.12 18.74
N MET A 169 20.46 4.48 18.76
CA MET A 169 19.98 5.86 18.68
C MET A 169 19.93 6.56 20.04
N GLY A 170 20.26 5.88 21.15
CA GLY A 170 20.21 6.44 22.50
C GLY A 170 18.79 6.77 22.97
N VAL A 171 17.76 6.09 22.45
CA VAL A 171 16.36 6.31 22.82
C VAL A 171 15.94 5.31 23.90
N GLU A 172 15.37 5.81 25.00
CA GLU A 172 14.90 4.98 26.10
C GLU A 172 13.62 4.23 25.72
N VAL A 173 13.52 2.98 26.11
CA VAL A 173 12.40 2.10 25.81
C VAL A 173 11.52 1.94 27.04
N PHE A 174 10.22 2.25 26.91
CA PHE A 174 9.19 1.89 27.89
C PHE A 174 8.80 0.42 27.76
N GLU A 175 8.35 0.00 26.56
CA GLU A 175 8.06 -1.40 26.21
C GLU A 175 8.10 -1.59 24.69
N ILE A 176 8.64 -2.72 24.24
CA ILE A 176 8.55 -3.18 22.85
C ILE A 176 7.90 -4.55 22.85
N CYS A 177 6.74 -4.69 22.21
CA CYS A 177 6.04 -5.97 22.18
C CYS A 177 5.30 -6.21 20.87
N GLY A 178 4.89 -7.46 20.65
CA GLY A 178 4.14 -7.86 19.46
C GLY A 178 2.67 -7.46 19.53
N TRP A 179 2.03 -7.22 18.38
CA TRP A 179 0.59 -6.97 18.26
C TRP A 179 -0.24 -8.02 19.02
N GLU A 180 0.12 -9.31 18.90
CA GLU A 180 -0.60 -10.39 19.58
C GLU A 180 -0.46 -10.31 21.11
N TRP A 181 0.72 -9.94 21.61
CA TRP A 181 0.94 -9.77 23.04
C TRP A 181 0.12 -8.62 23.61
N THR A 182 0.10 -7.48 22.91
CA THR A 182 -0.73 -6.33 23.32
C THR A 182 -2.20 -6.71 23.42
N LYS A 183 -2.71 -7.51 22.48
CA LYS A 183 -4.10 -8.00 22.50
C LYS A 183 -4.43 -8.93 23.67
N THR A 184 -3.46 -9.54 24.32
CA THR A 184 -3.72 -10.32 25.54
C THR A 184 -4.15 -9.44 26.73
N GLY A 185 -3.82 -8.14 26.69
CA GLY A 185 -4.00 -7.21 27.80
C GLY A 185 -2.95 -7.37 28.93
N LYS A 186 -1.89 -8.12 28.67
CA LYS A 186 -0.77 -8.35 29.63
C LYS A 186 0.39 -7.38 29.46
N SER A 187 0.35 -6.55 28.40
CA SER A 187 1.34 -5.49 28.16
C SER A 187 1.21 -4.39 29.22
N GLN A 188 2.33 -3.77 29.59
CA GLN A 188 2.35 -2.58 30.45
C GLN A 188 1.72 -1.36 29.79
N MET A 189 1.60 -1.38 28.44
CA MET A 189 1.00 -0.28 27.69
C MET A 189 -0.48 -0.06 27.97
N GLY A 190 -1.21 -1.08 28.49
CA GLY A 190 -2.62 -0.95 28.80
C GLY A 190 -3.39 -2.27 28.85
N ARG A 191 -4.71 -2.17 28.94
CA ARG A 191 -5.62 -3.32 29.07
C ARG A 191 -6.96 -3.06 28.40
N TRP A 192 -7.66 -4.15 28.08
CA TRP A 192 -9.06 -4.07 27.66
C TRP A 192 -9.98 -3.70 28.83
N THR A 193 -10.95 -2.82 28.58
CA THR A 193 -11.93 -2.39 29.59
C THR A 193 -13.19 -3.22 29.55
N ASP A 194 -13.40 -4.02 28.47
CA ASP A 194 -14.57 -4.85 28.26
C ASP A 194 -14.20 -6.30 27.89
N ASP A 195 -15.07 -7.26 28.23
CA ASP A 195 -14.86 -8.69 27.95
C ASP A 195 -14.86 -9.01 26.45
N LYS A 196 -15.54 -8.18 25.65
CA LYS A 196 -15.59 -8.30 24.18
C LYS A 196 -14.35 -7.77 23.49
N LYS A 197 -13.41 -7.19 24.26
CA LYS A 197 -12.15 -6.59 23.77
C LYS A 197 -12.38 -5.59 22.62
N LYS A 198 -13.32 -4.68 22.83
CA LYS A 198 -13.66 -3.62 21.87
C LYS A 198 -13.13 -2.25 22.27
N GLU A 199 -12.72 -2.08 23.52
CA GLU A 199 -12.18 -0.85 24.06
C GLU A 199 -10.88 -1.13 24.82
N PHE A 200 -9.78 -0.54 24.38
CA PHE A 200 -8.46 -0.68 25.00
C PHE A 200 -8.07 0.62 25.70
N ARG A 201 -7.75 0.54 26.99
CA ARG A 201 -7.27 1.69 27.75
C ARG A 201 -5.76 1.66 27.82
N PHE A 202 -5.13 2.63 27.17
CA PHE A 202 -3.70 2.86 27.30
C PHE A 202 -3.35 3.43 28.69
N MET A 203 -2.21 2.99 29.23
CA MET A 203 -1.68 3.37 30.53
C MET A 203 -0.25 3.89 30.37
N LEU A 204 -0.03 4.70 29.35
CA LEU A 204 1.28 5.26 29.01
C LEU A 204 1.52 6.55 29.79
N PRO A 205 2.74 6.71 30.40
CA PRO A 205 3.17 7.98 30.96
C PRO A 205 3.20 9.10 29.90
N PRO A 206 3.06 10.39 30.29
CA PRO A 206 3.05 11.52 29.35
C PRO A 206 4.33 11.69 28.52
N ASP A 207 5.46 11.18 29.02
CA ASP A 207 6.77 11.21 28.37
C ASP A 207 6.98 10.05 27.38
N VAL A 208 5.97 9.20 27.16
CA VAL A 208 6.05 8.05 26.26
C VAL A 208 5.35 8.34 24.92
N LEU A 209 6.05 8.07 23.84
CA LEU A 209 5.56 8.11 22.47
C LEU A 209 5.19 6.70 22.02
N LEU A 210 3.95 6.50 21.60
CA LEU A 210 3.48 5.22 21.07
C LEU A 210 3.86 5.08 19.59
N VAL A 211 4.38 3.92 19.23
CA VAL A 211 4.74 3.60 17.84
C VAL A 211 3.97 2.35 17.39
N PHE A 212 3.19 2.48 16.33
CA PHE A 212 2.54 1.36 15.65
C PHE A 212 3.36 0.97 14.41
N ASP A 213 4.13 -0.10 14.49
CA ASP A 213 4.84 -0.60 13.32
C ASP A 213 3.97 -1.59 12.54
N GLU A 214 4.01 -1.48 11.22
CA GLU A 214 3.13 -2.16 10.28
C GLU A 214 1.64 -1.90 10.61
N VAL A 215 1.27 -0.63 10.74
CA VAL A 215 -0.08 -0.18 11.14
C VAL A 215 -1.19 -0.70 10.22
N HIS A 216 -0.87 -1.12 8.99
CA HIS A 216 -1.81 -1.78 8.09
C HIS A 216 -2.42 -3.07 8.67
N ARG A 217 -1.85 -3.64 9.73
CA ARG A 217 -2.46 -4.74 10.49
C ARG A 217 -3.78 -4.34 11.17
N GLY A 218 -3.99 -3.04 11.39
CA GLY A 218 -5.24 -2.44 11.89
C GLY A 218 -6.24 -2.03 10.81
N LYS A 219 -6.08 -2.46 9.55
CA LYS A 219 -6.95 -2.04 8.42
C LYS A 219 -8.39 -2.57 8.47
N GLY A 220 -8.63 -3.65 9.19
CA GLY A 220 -9.98 -4.27 9.26
C GLY A 220 -10.88 -3.54 10.24
N GLU A 221 -12.08 -3.16 9.80
CA GLU A 221 -13.13 -2.68 10.71
C GLU A 221 -13.46 -3.76 11.75
N ALA A 222 -13.68 -3.37 13.00
CA ALA A 222 -14.04 -4.27 14.12
C ALA A 222 -12.99 -5.37 14.47
N THR A 223 -11.71 -5.14 14.18
CA THR A 223 -10.62 -6.00 14.65
C THR A 223 -9.97 -5.43 15.91
N GLN A 224 -9.39 -6.28 16.75
CA GLN A 224 -8.69 -5.82 17.96
C GLN A 224 -7.51 -4.90 17.62
N ASN A 225 -6.76 -5.18 16.53
CA ASN A 225 -5.71 -4.30 16.07
C ASN A 225 -6.22 -2.90 15.68
N ALA A 226 -7.38 -2.87 14.99
CA ALA A 226 -8.00 -1.58 14.62
C ALA A 226 -8.49 -0.81 15.86
N TYR A 227 -8.99 -1.52 16.87
CA TYR A 227 -9.36 -0.88 18.14
C TYR A 227 -8.17 -0.30 18.88
N LEU A 228 -6.99 -0.95 18.90
CA LEU A 228 -5.78 -0.36 19.46
C LEU A 228 -5.43 0.97 18.80
N VAL A 229 -5.45 1.03 17.46
CA VAL A 229 -5.16 2.28 16.72
C VAL A 229 -6.23 3.34 17.00
N ARG A 230 -7.52 3.00 16.93
CA ARG A 230 -8.63 3.92 17.23
C ARG A 230 -8.54 4.47 18.65
N ASP A 231 -8.26 3.62 19.63
CA ASP A 231 -8.31 4.00 21.05
C ASP A 231 -7.11 4.87 21.46
N SER A 232 -5.98 4.77 20.73
CA SER A 232 -4.90 5.75 20.86
C SER A 232 -5.38 7.15 20.43
N VAL A 233 -6.25 7.24 19.42
CA VAL A 233 -6.88 8.50 18.99
C VAL A 233 -7.85 9.02 20.02
N ASN A 234 -8.79 8.17 20.48
CA ASN A 234 -9.83 8.54 21.43
C ASN A 234 -9.26 9.04 22.77
N GLN A 235 -8.09 8.51 23.18
CA GLN A 235 -7.38 8.89 24.41
C GLN A 235 -6.31 9.96 24.17
N ASN A 236 -6.22 10.49 22.95
CA ASN A 236 -5.23 11.50 22.53
C ASN A 236 -3.77 11.12 22.87
N ILE A 237 -3.41 9.84 22.75
CA ILE A 237 -2.05 9.36 22.97
C ILE A 237 -1.15 9.87 21.85
N PRO A 238 0.03 10.49 22.17
CA PRO A 238 1.02 10.84 21.16
C PRO A 238 1.48 9.59 20.42
N ALA A 239 1.33 9.55 19.09
CA ALA A 239 1.62 8.32 18.37
C ALA A 239 2.17 8.51 16.95
N ILE A 240 3.05 7.59 16.55
CA ILE A 240 3.56 7.46 15.18
C ILE A 240 3.07 6.13 14.58
N ALA A 241 2.58 6.18 13.36
CA ALA A 241 2.21 5.02 12.57
C ALA A 241 3.24 4.78 11.46
N LEU A 242 3.72 3.54 11.33
CA LEU A 242 4.68 3.13 10.31
C LEU A 242 4.04 2.10 9.37
N SER A 243 4.12 2.31 8.08
CA SER A 243 3.80 1.28 7.09
C SER A 243 4.27 1.67 5.69
N ALA A 244 4.85 0.73 4.96
CA ALA A 244 5.14 0.92 3.54
C ALA A 244 3.87 0.88 2.67
N THR A 245 2.79 0.30 3.19
CA THR A 245 1.53 0.04 2.49
C THR A 245 0.36 0.41 3.40
N ILE A 246 -0.24 1.57 3.20
CA ILE A 246 -1.30 2.06 4.09
C ILE A 246 -2.67 1.44 3.77
N ALA A 247 -3.10 1.53 2.53
CA ALA A 247 -4.36 0.97 2.03
C ALA A 247 -4.32 0.86 0.49
N ASP A 248 -5.13 -0.01 -0.08
CA ASP A 248 -5.38 -0.12 -1.52
C ASP A 248 -6.69 0.54 -1.94
N ASP A 249 -7.55 0.83 -0.98
CA ASP A 249 -8.78 1.60 -1.18
C ASP A 249 -9.29 2.23 0.15
N PRO A 250 -10.22 3.22 0.08
CA PRO A 250 -10.71 3.93 1.26
C PRO A 250 -11.40 3.03 2.30
N THR A 251 -11.96 1.87 1.92
CA THR A 251 -12.63 0.96 2.86
C THR A 251 -11.67 0.32 3.88
N LYS A 252 -10.36 0.41 3.64
CA LYS A 252 -9.31 -0.09 4.54
C LYS A 252 -8.81 0.96 5.54
N LEU A 253 -9.35 2.19 5.48
CA LEU A 253 -8.91 3.32 6.29
C LEU A 253 -9.76 3.55 7.55
N TRP A 254 -10.44 2.52 8.08
CA TRP A 254 -11.30 2.72 9.24
C TRP A 254 -10.54 3.27 10.47
N ALA A 255 -9.53 2.59 10.96
CA ALA A 255 -8.75 3.03 12.11
C ALA A 255 -7.66 4.05 11.72
N LEU A 256 -6.92 3.78 10.64
CA LEU A 256 -5.86 4.68 10.18
C LEU A 256 -6.43 6.03 9.69
N GLY A 257 -7.62 6.04 9.10
CA GLY A 257 -8.30 7.28 8.71
C GLY A 257 -8.67 8.15 9.90
N GLN A 258 -9.10 7.56 11.02
CA GLN A 258 -9.30 8.28 12.28
C GLN A 258 -7.96 8.79 12.83
N PHE A 259 -6.92 7.96 12.82
CA PHE A 259 -5.58 8.33 13.23
C PHE A 259 -5.06 9.53 12.46
N LEU A 260 -5.31 9.59 11.17
CA LEU A 260 -4.94 10.70 10.28
C LEU A 260 -5.96 11.86 10.28
N GLY A 261 -7.03 11.78 11.06
CA GLY A 261 -8.07 12.82 11.11
C GLY A 261 -8.85 13.01 9.82
N LEU A 262 -8.93 11.97 8.98
CA LEU A 262 -9.73 11.99 7.74
C LEU A 262 -11.22 11.84 8.01
N HIS A 263 -11.60 11.24 9.13
CA HIS A 263 -12.96 11.07 9.64
C HIS A 263 -12.95 10.76 11.15
N GLN A 264 -14.10 10.90 11.79
CA GLN A 264 -14.29 10.67 13.23
C GLN A 264 -14.84 9.28 13.59
N GLY A 265 -14.97 8.38 12.62
CA GLY A 265 -15.59 7.07 12.80
C GLY A 265 -17.13 7.10 12.70
N GLY A 266 -17.79 5.97 13.01
CA GLY A 266 -19.25 5.87 13.03
C GLY A 266 -19.91 6.36 11.73
N LYS A 267 -20.91 7.23 11.83
CA LYS A 267 -21.62 7.78 10.66
C LYS A 267 -20.71 8.63 9.75
N ASP A 268 -19.70 9.28 10.33
CA ASP A 268 -18.76 10.11 9.57
C ASP A 268 -17.85 9.25 8.67
N TYR A 269 -17.50 8.04 9.10
CA TYR A 269 -16.79 7.10 8.24
C TYR A 269 -17.59 6.73 6.97
N PHE A 270 -18.89 6.49 7.10
CA PHE A 270 -19.72 6.20 5.91
C PHE A 270 -19.82 7.41 4.97
N ARG A 271 -19.87 8.63 5.52
CA ARG A 271 -19.80 9.86 4.74
C ARG A 271 -18.45 9.96 4.01
N PHE A 272 -17.35 9.74 4.73
CA PHE A 272 -16.00 9.69 4.18
C PHE A 272 -15.91 8.68 3.02
N LEU A 273 -16.42 7.45 3.19
CA LEU A 273 -16.43 6.44 2.14
C LEU A 273 -17.19 6.91 0.89
N SER A 274 -18.39 7.48 1.08
CA SER A 274 -19.22 7.96 -0.04
C SER A 274 -18.54 9.11 -0.80
N GLN A 275 -17.88 10.03 -0.09
CA GLN A 275 -17.13 11.14 -0.68
C GLN A 275 -15.86 10.69 -1.41
N ASN A 276 -15.29 9.54 -1.01
CA ASN A 276 -14.09 8.98 -1.61
C ASN A 276 -14.38 7.77 -2.51
N GLY A 277 -15.45 7.84 -3.30
CA GLY A 277 -15.72 6.92 -4.40
C GLY A 277 -16.17 5.52 -3.98
N CYS A 278 -16.66 5.35 -2.74
CA CYS A 278 -17.24 4.08 -2.32
C CYS A 278 -18.76 4.10 -2.47
N ARG A 279 -19.34 2.97 -2.89
CA ARG A 279 -20.77 2.77 -3.03
C ARG A 279 -21.24 1.57 -2.22
N LYS A 280 -22.46 1.65 -1.69
CA LYS A 280 -23.11 0.52 -1.01
C LYS A 280 -23.56 -0.51 -2.03
N THR A 281 -23.13 -1.75 -1.89
CA THR A 281 -23.53 -2.89 -2.68
C THR A 281 -24.19 -3.95 -1.80
N ARG A 282 -24.68 -5.03 -2.38
CA ARG A 282 -25.16 -6.20 -1.61
C ARG A 282 -24.07 -6.85 -0.73
N PHE A 283 -22.80 -6.59 -1.01
CA PHE A 283 -21.65 -7.09 -0.27
C PHE A 283 -21.01 -6.03 0.65
N GLY A 284 -21.71 -4.96 1.00
CA GLY A 284 -21.20 -3.84 1.80
C GLY A 284 -20.70 -2.68 0.96
N MET A 285 -19.89 -1.80 1.59
CA MET A 285 -19.27 -0.66 0.90
C MET A 285 -18.12 -1.15 0.02
N GLN A 286 -18.12 -0.77 -1.24
CA GLN A 286 -17.07 -1.12 -2.20
C GLN A 286 -16.54 0.12 -2.91
N PHE A 287 -15.23 0.17 -3.11
CA PHE A 287 -14.59 1.23 -3.86
C PHE A 287 -14.83 1.04 -5.36
N THR A 288 -15.47 2.02 -5.96
CA THR A 288 -15.77 2.09 -7.40
C THR A 288 -15.13 3.32 -8.06
N GLY A 289 -14.39 4.12 -7.28
CA GLY A 289 -13.71 5.32 -7.75
C GLY A 289 -12.45 4.99 -8.57
N GLY A 290 -12.01 5.96 -9.35
CA GLY A 290 -10.78 5.89 -10.13
C GLY A 290 -9.54 6.40 -9.37
N HIS A 291 -8.39 6.41 -10.06
CA HIS A 291 -7.12 6.89 -9.51
C HIS A 291 -7.17 8.36 -9.07
N SER A 292 -7.96 9.21 -9.73
CA SER A 292 -8.13 10.62 -9.34
C SER A 292 -8.66 10.80 -7.91
N VAL A 293 -9.57 9.92 -7.47
CA VAL A 293 -10.09 9.93 -6.09
C VAL A 293 -8.99 9.53 -5.10
N LEU A 294 -8.19 8.52 -5.43
CA LEU A 294 -7.08 8.08 -4.59
C LEU A 294 -5.98 9.15 -4.52
N LYS A 295 -5.71 9.87 -5.62
CA LYS A 295 -4.76 10.97 -5.66
C LYS A 295 -5.22 12.14 -4.77
N LYS A 296 -6.51 12.51 -4.79
CA LYS A 296 -7.08 13.49 -3.86
C LYS A 296 -6.97 13.04 -2.40
N LEU A 297 -7.15 11.76 -2.13
CA LEU A 297 -7.00 11.22 -0.78
C LEU A 297 -5.53 11.22 -0.35
N HIS A 298 -4.60 10.92 -1.26
CA HIS A 298 -3.16 11.04 -1.05
C HIS A 298 -2.78 12.46 -0.62
N SER A 299 -3.21 13.50 -1.34
CA SER A 299 -2.89 14.89 -1.02
C SER A 299 -3.46 15.38 0.32
N ARG A 300 -4.49 14.72 0.87
CA ARG A 300 -5.01 14.99 2.23
C ARG A 300 -4.17 14.34 3.33
N ILE A 301 -3.33 13.38 2.98
CA ILE A 301 -2.45 12.67 3.93
C ILE A 301 -1.05 13.27 3.88
N TYR A 302 -0.52 13.46 2.67
CA TYR A 302 0.88 13.88 2.44
C TYR A 302 0.94 15.31 1.90
N PRO A 303 1.92 16.11 2.33
CA PRO A 303 2.97 15.79 3.31
C PRO A 303 2.58 16.08 4.77
N GLU A 304 1.45 16.70 5.02
CA GLU A 304 1.13 17.37 6.29
C GLU A 304 0.92 16.40 7.46
N ARG A 305 0.14 15.32 7.24
CA ARG A 305 -0.19 14.32 8.28
C ARG A 305 0.69 13.09 8.23
N GLY A 306 1.47 12.98 7.19
CA GLY A 306 2.40 11.90 6.97
C GLY A 306 3.49 12.31 6.01
N ASN A 307 4.61 11.62 6.07
CA ASN A 307 5.65 11.80 5.08
C ASN A 307 5.99 10.47 4.38
N ARG A 308 6.54 10.59 3.19
CA ARG A 308 6.83 9.48 2.29
C ARG A 308 8.23 9.61 1.74
N LEU A 309 9.05 8.58 1.93
CA LEU A 309 10.31 8.38 1.22
C LEU A 309 10.14 7.18 0.28
N ARG A 310 10.38 7.39 -0.99
CA ARG A 310 10.39 6.37 -2.04
C ARG A 310 11.81 5.91 -2.30
N HIS A 311 11.97 4.73 -2.90
CA HIS A 311 13.29 4.28 -3.35
C HIS A 311 13.91 5.25 -4.37
N SER A 312 13.09 5.82 -5.26
CA SER A 312 13.52 6.85 -6.22
C SER A 312 14.11 8.11 -5.59
N ASP A 313 13.72 8.42 -4.36
CA ASP A 313 14.18 9.63 -3.66
C ASP A 313 15.58 9.43 -3.03
N LEU A 314 16.11 8.20 -3.07
CA LEU A 314 17.37 7.81 -2.41
C LEU A 314 18.57 7.77 -3.35
N GLY A 315 18.38 7.98 -4.66
CA GLY A 315 19.43 7.96 -5.66
C GLY A 315 20.27 6.67 -5.59
N ASP A 316 21.59 6.81 -5.66
CA ASP A 316 22.55 5.69 -5.68
C ASP A 316 22.62 4.89 -4.37
N ALA A 317 21.98 5.36 -3.28
CA ALA A 317 21.93 4.62 -2.02
C ALA A 317 21.08 3.33 -2.11
N PHE A 318 20.31 3.19 -3.19
CA PHE A 318 19.48 2.01 -3.47
C PHE A 318 19.88 1.38 -4.81
N PRO A 319 20.30 0.11 -4.86
CA PRO A 319 20.62 -0.55 -6.13
C PRO A 319 19.35 -0.67 -7.00
N GLU A 320 19.52 -0.79 -8.31
CA GLU A 320 18.40 -1.03 -9.21
C GLU A 320 17.75 -2.40 -8.97
N THR A 321 16.45 -2.46 -9.07
CA THR A 321 15.69 -3.71 -9.09
C THR A 321 14.84 -3.81 -10.32
N LEU A 322 14.80 -5.00 -10.92
CA LEU A 322 13.89 -5.32 -12.01
C LEU A 322 12.77 -6.23 -11.47
N ILE A 323 11.55 -5.72 -11.44
CA ILE A 323 10.36 -6.49 -11.01
C ILE A 323 9.47 -6.70 -12.22
N LYS A 324 9.28 -7.97 -12.61
CA LYS A 324 8.43 -8.34 -13.73
C LYS A 324 7.47 -9.47 -13.34
N ALA A 325 6.23 -9.38 -13.78
CA ALA A 325 5.38 -10.55 -13.88
C ALA A 325 5.72 -11.27 -15.18
N LYS A 326 6.00 -12.54 -15.09
CA LYS A 326 6.27 -13.39 -16.26
C LYS A 326 5.32 -14.58 -16.31
N ALA A 327 4.74 -14.80 -17.48
CA ALA A 327 4.05 -16.03 -17.79
C ALA A 327 5.07 -17.03 -18.35
N PHE A 328 5.19 -18.19 -17.71
CA PHE A 328 6.14 -19.23 -18.10
C PHE A 328 5.39 -20.39 -18.73
N ASP A 329 5.94 -20.93 -19.81
CA ASP A 329 5.47 -22.19 -20.36
C ASP A 329 5.77 -23.31 -19.36
N MET A 330 4.75 -24.08 -19.03
CA MET A 330 4.85 -25.13 -18.01
C MET A 330 4.25 -26.43 -18.53
N ASP A 331 4.97 -27.52 -18.40
CA ASP A 331 4.47 -28.87 -18.75
C ASP A 331 3.13 -29.22 -18.12
N ASN A 332 2.88 -28.66 -16.94
CA ASN A 332 1.65 -28.84 -16.16
C ASN A 332 0.54 -27.80 -16.46
N ALA A 333 0.67 -26.94 -17.47
CA ALA A 333 -0.33 -25.90 -17.76
C ALA A 333 -1.74 -26.46 -17.93
N ARG A 334 -1.90 -27.62 -18.57
CA ARG A 334 -3.22 -28.30 -18.71
C ARG A 334 -3.79 -28.75 -17.37
N LYS A 335 -2.95 -29.23 -16.43
CA LYS A 335 -3.40 -29.62 -15.08
C LYS A 335 -3.82 -28.39 -14.30
N ILE A 336 -3.09 -27.30 -14.42
CA ILE A 336 -3.42 -26.02 -13.79
C ILE A 336 -4.76 -25.49 -14.29
N ALA A 337 -5.00 -25.53 -15.60
CA ALA A 337 -6.28 -25.15 -16.20
C ALA A 337 -7.43 -26.04 -15.68
N GLY A 338 -7.24 -27.36 -15.64
CA GLY A 338 -8.22 -28.29 -15.11
C GLY A 338 -8.61 -28.05 -13.65
N GLU A 339 -7.67 -27.66 -12.78
CA GLU A 339 -7.97 -27.30 -11.39
C GLU A 339 -8.88 -26.06 -11.28
N TYR A 340 -8.75 -25.11 -12.21
CA TYR A 340 -9.65 -23.95 -12.26
C TYR A 340 -11.04 -24.33 -12.77
N ASP A 341 -11.15 -25.20 -13.77
CA ASP A 341 -12.44 -25.69 -14.27
C ASP A 341 -13.17 -26.49 -13.19
N ASP A 342 -12.48 -27.37 -12.48
CA ASP A 342 -13.02 -28.12 -11.34
C ASP A 342 -13.50 -27.18 -10.22
N LEU A 343 -12.75 -26.11 -9.93
CA LEU A 343 -13.16 -25.10 -8.95
C LEU A 343 -14.45 -24.39 -9.39
N CYS A 344 -14.57 -24.02 -10.66
CA CYS A 344 -15.78 -23.39 -11.18
C CYS A 344 -16.99 -24.32 -11.04
N ASN A 345 -16.86 -25.59 -11.42
CA ASN A 345 -17.91 -26.59 -11.28
C ASN A 345 -18.35 -26.76 -9.81
N ARG A 346 -17.40 -26.89 -8.89
CA ARG A 346 -17.70 -27.01 -7.44
C ARG A 346 -18.38 -25.78 -6.87
N ILE A 347 -18.01 -24.56 -7.30
CA ILE A 347 -18.69 -23.33 -6.88
C ILE A 347 -20.14 -23.32 -7.36
N GLU A 348 -20.41 -23.84 -8.57
CA GLU A 348 -21.77 -23.97 -9.06
C GLU A 348 -22.60 -24.99 -8.23
N GLU A 349 -22.03 -26.15 -7.90
CA GLU A 349 -22.68 -27.16 -7.04
C GLU A 349 -23.00 -26.63 -5.66
N LEU A 350 -22.19 -25.74 -5.12
CA LEU A 350 -22.40 -25.11 -3.80
C LEU A 350 -23.48 -24.02 -3.81
N ARG A 351 -23.95 -23.57 -4.97
CA ARG A 351 -24.98 -22.52 -5.06
C ARG A 351 -26.27 -22.94 -4.36
N GLY A 352 -26.71 -22.10 -3.43
CA GLY A 352 -27.95 -22.31 -2.67
C GLY A 352 -27.82 -23.17 -1.40
N LEU A 353 -26.62 -23.69 -1.11
CA LEU A 353 -26.36 -24.39 0.15
C LEU A 353 -26.12 -23.44 1.31
N GLU A 354 -26.42 -23.90 2.52
CA GLU A 354 -26.05 -23.18 3.75
C GLU A 354 -24.54 -22.97 3.83
N ASN A 355 -24.11 -21.85 4.38
CA ASN A 355 -22.69 -21.46 4.49
C ASN A 355 -21.93 -21.35 3.16
N PHE A 356 -22.64 -21.01 2.06
CA PHE A 356 -22.08 -20.88 0.73
C PHE A 356 -20.72 -20.17 0.70
N SER A 357 -20.61 -18.98 1.31
CA SER A 357 -19.37 -18.17 1.29
C SER A 357 -18.19 -18.87 1.95
N ALA A 358 -18.40 -19.58 3.06
CA ALA A 358 -17.34 -20.33 3.76
C ALA A 358 -16.88 -21.54 2.94
N ASN A 359 -17.84 -22.28 2.35
CA ASN A 359 -17.55 -23.43 1.50
C ASN A 359 -16.79 -23.04 0.24
N VAL A 360 -17.19 -21.95 -0.43
CA VAL A 360 -16.48 -21.40 -1.60
C VAL A 360 -15.06 -20.99 -1.24
N LEU A 361 -14.84 -20.33 -0.10
CA LEU A 361 -13.51 -19.94 0.33
C LEU A 361 -12.60 -21.15 0.59
N ALA A 362 -13.14 -22.22 1.16
CA ALA A 362 -12.42 -23.46 1.39
C ALA A 362 -12.01 -24.14 0.07
N GLU A 363 -12.93 -24.24 -0.91
CA GLU A 363 -12.63 -24.81 -2.23
C GLU A 363 -11.61 -23.96 -2.99
N GLN A 364 -11.73 -22.63 -2.96
CA GLN A 364 -10.74 -21.73 -3.55
C GLN A 364 -9.35 -21.93 -2.94
N THR A 365 -9.27 -22.14 -1.63
CA THR A 365 -7.99 -22.38 -0.93
C THR A 365 -7.37 -23.71 -1.37
N ARG A 366 -8.16 -24.78 -1.45
CA ARG A 366 -7.70 -26.10 -1.92
C ARG A 366 -7.23 -26.06 -3.37
N ALA A 367 -7.98 -25.42 -4.27
CA ALA A 367 -7.61 -25.28 -5.66
C ALA A 367 -6.28 -24.52 -5.81
N ARG A 368 -6.13 -23.38 -5.13
CA ARG A 368 -4.86 -22.61 -5.14
C ARG A 368 -3.67 -23.42 -4.64
N GLN A 369 -3.88 -24.24 -3.63
CA GLN A 369 -2.84 -25.12 -3.09
C GLN A 369 -2.36 -26.14 -4.12
N ARG A 370 -3.28 -26.81 -4.83
CA ARG A 370 -2.95 -27.76 -5.89
C ARG A 370 -2.29 -27.06 -7.10
N ILE A 371 -2.84 -25.92 -7.51
CA ILE A 371 -2.29 -25.11 -8.61
C ILE A 371 -0.84 -24.71 -8.32
N GLU A 372 -0.57 -24.19 -7.11
CA GLU A 372 0.79 -23.81 -6.73
C GLU A 372 1.74 -25.01 -6.73
N LEU A 373 1.28 -26.15 -6.26
CA LEU A 373 2.07 -27.39 -6.29
C LEU A 373 2.37 -27.86 -7.73
N HIS A 374 1.42 -27.71 -8.66
CA HIS A 374 1.65 -28.02 -10.08
C HIS A 374 2.69 -27.11 -10.74
N LYS A 375 2.90 -25.90 -10.26
CA LYS A 375 3.95 -24.97 -10.72
C LYS A 375 5.34 -25.29 -10.17
N ALA A 376 5.41 -26.01 -9.05
CA ALA A 376 6.67 -26.21 -8.33
C ALA A 376 7.80 -26.84 -9.16
N PRO A 377 7.58 -27.84 -10.02
CA PRO A 377 8.64 -28.39 -10.87
C PRO A 377 9.27 -27.35 -11.81
N ALA A 378 8.46 -26.51 -12.47
CA ALA A 378 8.95 -25.44 -13.34
C ALA A 378 9.77 -24.42 -12.54
N VAL A 379 9.30 -24.03 -11.34
CA VAL A 379 10.06 -23.13 -10.45
C VAL A 379 11.41 -23.75 -10.05
N CYS A 380 11.48 -25.05 -9.78
CA CYS A 380 12.75 -25.72 -9.49
C CYS A 380 13.72 -25.67 -10.69
N ALA A 381 13.24 -25.83 -11.92
CA ALA A 381 14.06 -25.68 -13.12
C ALA A 381 14.60 -24.24 -13.22
N MET A 382 13.73 -23.23 -13.09
CA MET A 382 14.13 -21.81 -13.10
C MET A 382 15.17 -21.48 -12.03
N VAL A 383 15.05 -22.06 -10.83
CA VAL A 383 16.04 -21.86 -9.75
C VAL A 383 17.40 -22.41 -10.16
N ARG A 384 17.45 -23.59 -10.81
CA ARG A 384 18.72 -24.19 -11.29
C ARG A 384 19.38 -23.28 -12.33
N ASP A 385 18.61 -22.81 -13.32
CA ASP A 385 19.10 -21.91 -14.36
C ASP A 385 19.67 -20.61 -13.76
N MET A 386 18.94 -19.98 -12.84
CA MET A 386 19.40 -18.76 -12.16
C MET A 386 20.66 -18.97 -11.31
N ILE A 387 20.84 -20.15 -10.70
CA ILE A 387 22.05 -20.50 -9.96
C ILE A 387 23.23 -20.65 -10.93
N GLU A 388 23.03 -21.31 -12.09
CA GLU A 388 24.03 -21.45 -13.15
C GLU A 388 24.44 -20.08 -13.71
N GLU A 389 23.48 -19.14 -13.83
CA GLU A 389 23.73 -17.74 -14.20
C GLU A 389 24.45 -16.93 -13.11
N GLY A 390 24.75 -17.51 -11.97
CA GLY A 390 25.50 -16.86 -10.89
C GLY A 390 24.65 -16.16 -9.82
N ASN A 391 23.33 -16.32 -9.80
CA ASN A 391 22.46 -15.69 -8.80
C ASN A 391 22.30 -16.54 -7.54
N SER A 392 22.02 -15.93 -6.39
CA SER A 392 21.41 -16.59 -5.23
C SER A 392 19.90 -16.33 -5.24
N VAL A 393 19.09 -17.38 -5.04
CA VAL A 393 17.65 -17.34 -5.35
C VAL A 393 16.80 -17.47 -4.09
N PHE A 394 15.90 -16.52 -3.90
CA PHE A 394 14.81 -16.59 -2.93
C PHE A 394 13.53 -17.07 -3.63
N VAL A 395 12.95 -18.15 -3.14
CA VAL A 395 11.66 -18.67 -3.63
C VAL A 395 10.58 -18.40 -2.59
N ALA A 396 9.56 -17.63 -2.93
CA ALA A 396 8.45 -17.31 -2.06
C ALA A 396 7.16 -18.03 -2.50
N VAL A 397 6.61 -18.86 -1.61
CA VAL A 397 5.43 -19.70 -1.87
C VAL A 397 4.34 -19.45 -0.84
N ASN A 398 3.09 -19.79 -1.16
CA ASN A 398 1.98 -19.59 -0.22
C ASN A 398 1.76 -20.79 0.70
N TYR A 399 2.12 -22.03 0.28
CA TYR A 399 1.72 -23.26 0.95
C TYR A 399 2.90 -24.13 1.38
N SER A 400 2.73 -24.80 2.52
CA SER A 400 3.77 -25.64 3.11
C SER A 400 4.11 -26.88 2.28
N GLU A 401 3.17 -27.43 1.52
CA GLU A 401 3.39 -28.58 0.65
C GLU A 401 4.30 -28.20 -0.52
N THR A 402 4.02 -27.07 -1.16
CA THR A 402 4.87 -26.50 -2.22
C THR A 402 6.29 -26.24 -1.72
N ARG A 403 6.42 -25.65 -0.52
CA ARG A 403 7.72 -25.41 0.11
C ARG A 403 8.49 -26.71 0.30
N LYS A 404 7.86 -27.74 0.86
CA LYS A 404 8.49 -29.06 1.08
C LYS A 404 8.96 -29.66 -0.24
N PHE A 405 8.10 -29.68 -1.24
CA PHE A 405 8.44 -30.19 -2.57
C PHE A 405 9.70 -29.51 -3.14
N ILE A 406 9.76 -28.17 -3.09
CA ILE A 406 10.90 -27.41 -3.61
C ILE A 406 12.18 -27.67 -2.82
N LEU A 407 12.10 -27.79 -1.49
CA LEU A 407 13.25 -28.12 -0.64
C LEU A 407 13.81 -29.51 -0.98
N ASP A 408 12.94 -30.49 -1.12
CA ASP A 408 13.33 -31.88 -1.45
C ASP A 408 13.94 -31.97 -2.85
N GLU A 409 13.33 -31.31 -3.84
CA GLU A 409 13.78 -31.31 -5.24
C GLU A 409 15.12 -30.57 -5.44
N LEU A 410 15.32 -29.46 -4.73
CA LEU A 410 16.57 -28.68 -4.78
C LEU A 410 17.61 -29.12 -3.77
N LYS A 411 17.32 -30.14 -2.95
CA LYS A 411 18.20 -30.70 -1.91
C LYS A 411 18.75 -29.62 -0.96
N THR A 412 17.90 -28.71 -0.52
CA THR A 412 18.25 -27.66 0.42
C THR A 412 17.38 -27.72 1.67
N SER A 413 17.93 -27.41 2.84
CA SER A 413 17.19 -27.25 4.10
C SER A 413 16.90 -25.80 4.45
N CYS A 414 17.47 -24.85 3.68
CA CYS A 414 17.39 -23.43 3.98
C CYS A 414 15.97 -22.89 3.71
N SER A 415 15.20 -22.66 4.75
CA SER A 415 13.82 -22.24 4.60
C SER A 415 13.30 -21.32 5.70
N ILE A 416 12.18 -20.61 5.41
CA ILE A 416 11.48 -19.71 6.33
C ILE A 416 10.00 -20.06 6.36
N HIS A 417 9.49 -20.38 7.55
CA HIS A 417 8.08 -20.69 7.76
C HIS A 417 7.61 -20.40 9.19
N GLY A 418 6.30 -20.42 9.44
CA GLY A 418 5.68 -19.97 10.70
C GLY A 418 5.91 -20.87 11.92
N GLY A 419 6.42 -22.08 11.75
CA GLY A 419 6.66 -23.03 12.86
C GLY A 419 8.09 -23.02 13.41
N GLN A 420 8.99 -22.17 12.88
CA GLN A 420 10.38 -22.12 13.29
C GLN A 420 10.58 -21.31 14.58
N ASN A 421 11.53 -21.76 15.41
CA ASN A 421 12.05 -20.92 16.48
C ASN A 421 12.97 -19.80 15.90
N GLU A 422 13.25 -18.81 16.72
CA GLU A 422 14.04 -17.63 16.29
C GLU A 422 15.47 -17.98 15.87
N MET A 423 16.10 -18.91 16.57
CA MET A 423 17.49 -19.34 16.30
C MET A 423 17.57 -20.06 14.94
N GLU A 424 16.69 -21.01 14.68
CA GLU A 424 16.60 -21.74 13.40
C GLU A 424 16.33 -20.77 12.24
N ARG A 425 15.35 -19.89 12.41
CA ARG A 425 15.02 -18.87 11.40
C ARG A 425 16.23 -17.99 11.08
N ARG A 426 16.90 -17.50 12.12
CA ARG A 426 18.08 -16.65 11.95
C ARG A 426 19.23 -17.39 11.30
N GLY A 427 19.49 -18.64 11.71
CA GLY A 427 20.50 -19.50 11.10
C GLY A 427 20.32 -19.66 9.59
N ASN A 428 19.08 -19.88 9.12
CA ASN A 428 18.76 -19.98 7.70
C ASN A 428 18.97 -18.64 6.95
N ILE A 429 18.57 -17.52 7.54
CA ILE A 429 18.80 -16.18 6.97
C ILE A 429 20.31 -15.92 6.86
N ASP A 430 21.07 -16.17 7.92
CA ASP A 430 22.51 -15.95 7.96
C ASP A 430 23.26 -16.85 6.97
N ALA A 431 22.84 -18.10 6.80
CA ALA A 431 23.42 -19.01 5.82
C ALA A 431 23.22 -18.51 4.37
N PHE A 432 22.02 -17.99 4.06
CA PHE A 432 21.77 -17.37 2.76
C PHE A 432 22.54 -16.05 2.57
N GLN A 433 22.67 -15.25 3.63
CA GLN A 433 23.41 -13.97 3.59
C GLN A 433 24.92 -14.17 3.43
N ARG A 434 25.49 -15.23 4.02
CA ARG A 434 26.92 -15.57 3.87
C ARG A 434 27.24 -16.34 2.60
N ASP A 435 26.21 -16.62 1.76
CA ASP A 435 26.31 -17.43 0.55
C ASP A 435 26.63 -18.91 0.82
N ASP A 436 26.48 -19.39 2.08
CA ASP A 436 26.58 -20.80 2.46
C ASP A 436 25.46 -21.63 1.80
N SER A 437 24.31 -21.01 1.59
CA SER A 437 23.20 -21.54 0.79
C SER A 437 22.83 -20.56 -0.33
N ARG A 438 22.82 -21.06 -1.56
CA ARG A 438 22.43 -20.27 -2.75
C ARG A 438 20.93 -20.20 -2.98
N VAL A 439 20.15 -20.98 -2.23
CA VAL A 439 18.69 -21.03 -2.30
C VAL A 439 18.11 -20.92 -0.91
N ILE A 440 17.07 -20.08 -0.78
CA ILE A 440 16.22 -20.02 0.42
C ILE A 440 14.75 -20.07 -0.01
N VAL A 441 13.96 -20.95 0.60
CA VAL A 441 12.53 -21.13 0.27
C VAL A 441 11.68 -20.65 1.44
N GLY A 442 10.78 -19.69 1.21
CA GLY A 442 9.99 -19.08 2.27
C GLY A 442 8.48 -19.10 2.02
N ILE A 443 7.71 -19.29 3.10
CA ILE A 443 6.26 -19.05 3.07
C ILE A 443 6.03 -17.54 3.09
N ILE A 444 5.28 -17.02 2.10
CA ILE A 444 5.03 -15.59 1.89
C ILE A 444 4.60 -14.90 3.20
N GLN A 445 3.66 -15.49 3.95
CA GLN A 445 3.19 -14.93 5.22
C GLN A 445 4.29 -14.84 6.28
N ALA A 446 5.25 -15.77 6.31
CA ALA A 446 6.38 -15.74 7.23
C ALA A 446 7.49 -14.79 6.75
N CYS A 447 7.54 -14.48 5.45
CA CYS A 447 8.55 -13.62 4.83
C CYS A 447 8.18 -12.13 4.80
N ARG A 448 6.95 -11.78 5.17
CA ARG A 448 6.48 -10.38 5.14
C ARG A 448 7.30 -9.45 6.01
N GLU A 449 7.84 -9.95 7.12
CA GLU A 449 8.40 -9.11 8.18
C GLU A 449 9.71 -9.69 8.71
N GLY A 450 10.61 -8.80 9.14
CA GLY A 450 11.87 -9.18 9.80
C GLY A 450 12.81 -10.00 8.92
N LEU A 451 12.83 -9.75 7.61
CA LEU A 451 13.65 -10.53 6.67
C LEU A 451 14.43 -9.60 5.74
N ASN A 452 15.75 -9.78 5.74
CA ASN A 452 16.69 -9.10 4.84
C ASN A 452 17.43 -10.17 4.04
N LEU A 453 17.25 -10.18 2.72
CA LEU A 453 17.87 -11.17 1.82
C LEU A 453 18.63 -10.50 0.67
N HIS A 454 18.88 -9.17 0.77
CA HIS A 454 19.66 -8.44 -0.23
C HIS A 454 21.13 -8.85 -0.19
N ASP A 455 21.84 -8.65 -1.27
CA ASP A 455 23.26 -8.99 -1.37
C ASP A 455 24.11 -8.03 -0.52
N LEU A 456 24.79 -8.57 0.48
CA LEU A 456 25.68 -7.82 1.37
C LEU A 456 27.16 -7.92 0.94
N ASN A 457 27.52 -8.95 0.18
CA ASN A 457 28.90 -9.30 -0.09
C ASN A 457 29.35 -8.90 -1.51
N GLY A 458 28.42 -8.81 -2.47
CA GLY A 458 28.68 -8.56 -3.88
C GLY A 458 29.12 -9.82 -4.65
N ASN A 459 29.05 -11.01 -4.03
CA ASN A 459 29.47 -12.26 -4.66
C ASN A 459 28.42 -12.80 -5.64
N TYR A 460 27.14 -12.73 -5.23
CA TYR A 460 26.04 -13.33 -5.98
C TYR A 460 24.84 -12.38 -5.97
N PRO A 461 24.46 -11.81 -7.13
CA PRO A 461 23.23 -11.05 -7.26
C PRO A 461 22.01 -11.83 -6.76
N ARG A 462 21.07 -11.13 -6.16
CA ARG A 462 19.87 -11.78 -5.61
C ARG A 462 18.75 -11.84 -6.65
N ALA A 463 18.21 -13.02 -6.87
CA ALA A 463 16.99 -13.21 -7.63
C ALA A 463 15.85 -13.68 -6.71
N ALA A 464 14.62 -13.37 -7.08
CA ALA A 464 13.44 -13.87 -6.39
C ALA A 464 12.41 -14.43 -7.37
N LEU A 465 11.90 -15.62 -7.08
CA LEU A 465 10.75 -16.25 -7.73
C LEU A 465 9.59 -16.25 -6.75
N ILE A 466 8.52 -15.53 -7.07
CA ILE A 466 7.42 -15.28 -6.15
C ILE A 466 6.14 -15.85 -6.73
N MET A 467 5.50 -16.78 -6.02
CA MET A 467 4.18 -17.27 -6.38
C MET A 467 3.13 -16.17 -6.17
N PRO A 468 2.14 -16.02 -7.06
CA PRO A 468 1.07 -15.03 -6.89
C PRO A 468 0.37 -15.20 -5.55
N SER A 469 0.26 -14.11 -4.79
CA SER A 469 -0.47 -14.09 -3.52
C SER A 469 -1.81 -13.39 -3.70
N PRO A 470 -2.90 -13.86 -3.05
CA PRO A 470 -4.18 -13.14 -3.05
C PRO A 470 -4.12 -11.74 -2.45
N SER A 471 -3.10 -11.49 -1.62
CA SER A 471 -2.87 -10.24 -0.92
C SER A 471 -1.78 -9.43 -1.62
N VAL A 472 -2.16 -8.30 -2.21
CA VAL A 472 -1.20 -7.34 -2.80
C VAL A 472 -0.24 -6.76 -1.76
N PHE A 473 -0.67 -6.66 -0.51
CA PHE A 473 0.18 -6.20 0.60
C PHE A 473 1.31 -7.19 0.89
N ASP A 474 0.97 -8.48 0.99
CA ASP A 474 1.95 -9.54 1.22
C ASP A 474 2.94 -9.60 0.07
N LEU A 475 2.44 -9.49 -1.15
CA LEU A 475 3.26 -9.46 -2.37
C LEU A 475 4.24 -8.28 -2.36
N LYS A 476 3.76 -7.05 -2.12
CA LYS A 476 4.61 -5.85 -2.07
C LYS A 476 5.67 -5.91 -0.96
N GLN A 477 5.35 -6.52 0.17
CA GLN A 477 6.31 -6.71 1.26
C GLN A 477 7.39 -7.73 0.91
N VAL A 478 7.03 -8.82 0.24
CA VAL A 478 7.98 -9.86 -0.19
C VAL A 478 8.90 -9.36 -1.28
N LEU A 479 8.38 -8.56 -2.24
CA LEU A 479 9.18 -7.91 -3.28
C LEU A 479 10.33 -7.05 -2.73
N GLY A 480 10.18 -6.46 -1.55
CA GLY A 480 11.24 -5.67 -0.92
C GLY A 480 12.28 -6.49 -0.13
N ARG A 481 12.31 -7.83 -0.19
CA ARG A 481 13.20 -8.64 0.65
C ARG A 481 14.60 -8.80 0.08
N VAL A 482 14.72 -8.92 -1.21
CA VAL A 482 16.01 -9.04 -1.93
C VAL A 482 16.57 -7.69 -2.39
N HIS A 483 15.81 -6.61 -2.21
CA HIS A 483 16.13 -5.26 -2.64
C HIS A 483 16.05 -4.29 -1.46
N ARG A 484 17.20 -3.78 -1.00
CA ARG A 484 17.30 -2.86 0.14
C ARG A 484 18.49 -1.93 0.02
N SER A 485 18.47 -0.83 0.78
CA SER A 485 19.63 0.05 0.90
C SER A 485 20.84 -0.70 1.44
N GLY A 486 22.02 -0.42 0.92
CA GLY A 486 23.25 -1.13 1.24
C GLY A 486 23.45 -2.44 0.47
N GLY A 487 22.55 -2.82 -0.42
CA GLY A 487 22.75 -3.92 -1.35
C GLY A 487 23.90 -3.63 -2.30
N LYS A 488 24.75 -4.65 -2.57
CA LYS A 488 25.95 -4.54 -3.42
C LYS A 488 25.68 -4.81 -4.90
N SER A 489 24.56 -5.44 -5.23
CA SER A 489 24.20 -5.82 -6.60
C SER A 489 22.77 -5.48 -6.94
N LYS A 490 22.47 -5.43 -8.25
CA LYS A 490 21.09 -5.34 -8.76
C LYS A 490 20.32 -6.61 -8.40
N SER A 491 19.02 -6.48 -8.22
CA SER A 491 18.14 -7.62 -7.95
C SER A 491 17.15 -7.88 -9.08
N LEU A 492 16.81 -9.15 -9.28
CA LEU A 492 15.88 -9.63 -10.29
C LEU A 492 14.71 -10.33 -9.61
N GLN A 493 13.48 -9.88 -9.86
CA GLN A 493 12.31 -10.41 -9.16
C GLN A 493 11.22 -10.77 -10.16
N TYR A 494 10.79 -12.03 -10.15
CA TYR A 494 9.72 -12.53 -11.00
C TYR A 494 8.53 -13.01 -10.20
N ILE A 495 7.32 -12.58 -10.61
CA ILE A 495 6.08 -13.18 -10.19
C ILE A 495 5.69 -14.21 -11.23
N VAL A 496 5.52 -15.47 -10.79
CA VAL A 496 5.45 -16.64 -11.66
C VAL A 496 4.01 -17.01 -11.98
N TYR A 497 3.61 -16.86 -13.24
CA TYR A 497 2.32 -17.28 -13.79
C TYR A 497 2.49 -18.41 -14.80
N ALA A 498 1.46 -19.24 -14.97
CA ALA A 498 1.43 -20.24 -16.03
C ALA A 498 0.91 -19.59 -17.33
N ALA A 499 1.69 -19.71 -18.42
CA ALA A 499 1.31 -19.22 -19.73
C ALA A 499 0.15 -20.04 -20.32
N GLY A 500 -0.73 -19.38 -21.09
CA GLY A 500 -1.85 -20.03 -21.76
C GLY A 500 -2.99 -20.45 -20.82
N VAL A 501 -2.99 -20.01 -19.56
CA VAL A 501 -4.07 -20.25 -18.60
C VAL A 501 -4.79 -18.92 -18.33
N GLY A 502 -5.89 -18.65 -19.02
CA GLY A 502 -6.59 -17.35 -18.99
C GLY A 502 -7.03 -16.87 -17.60
N ILE A 503 -7.30 -17.78 -16.67
CA ILE A 503 -7.63 -17.42 -15.29
C ILE A 503 -6.38 -16.89 -14.55
N GLU A 504 -5.20 -17.42 -14.81
CA GLU A 504 -3.94 -16.90 -14.25
C GLU A 504 -3.68 -15.47 -14.74
N GLU A 505 -3.93 -15.20 -16.02
CA GLU A 505 -3.82 -13.85 -16.61
C GLU A 505 -4.80 -12.88 -15.93
N SER A 506 -6.06 -13.29 -15.73
CA SER A 506 -7.07 -12.49 -15.01
C SER A 506 -6.70 -12.22 -13.54
N ILE A 507 -6.06 -13.18 -12.86
CA ILE A 507 -5.54 -12.97 -11.48
C ILE A 507 -4.42 -11.93 -11.51
N CYS A 508 -3.53 -12.02 -12.48
CA CYS A 508 -2.43 -11.09 -12.69
C CYS A 508 -2.94 -9.65 -12.88
N GLU A 509 -3.90 -9.44 -13.78
CA GLU A 509 -4.53 -8.13 -14.02
C GLU A 509 -5.20 -7.54 -12.77
N LYS A 510 -5.90 -8.38 -12.00
CA LYS A 510 -6.53 -7.94 -10.74
C LYS A 510 -5.49 -7.53 -9.69
N LEU A 511 -4.37 -8.25 -9.59
CA LEU A 511 -3.29 -7.89 -8.69
C LEU A 511 -2.59 -6.61 -9.13
N ASP A 512 -2.37 -6.44 -10.44
CA ASP A 512 -1.81 -5.22 -11.03
C ASP A 512 -2.70 -3.99 -10.74
N THR A 513 -4.02 -4.13 -10.93
CA THR A 513 -4.98 -3.07 -10.60
C THR A 513 -4.93 -2.68 -9.12
N LYS A 514 -4.84 -3.65 -8.21
CA LYS A 514 -4.74 -3.38 -6.77
C LYS A 514 -3.41 -2.73 -6.41
N LEU A 515 -2.31 -3.16 -7.03
CA LEU A 515 -0.99 -2.58 -6.82
C LEU A 515 -0.97 -1.11 -7.25
N LYS A 516 -1.46 -0.81 -8.46
CA LYS A 516 -1.58 0.56 -8.96
C LYS A 516 -2.42 1.45 -8.04
N ARG A 517 -3.52 0.95 -7.49
CA ARG A 517 -4.32 1.70 -6.48
C ARG A 517 -3.51 1.98 -5.21
N LEU A 518 -2.77 1.00 -4.75
CA LEU A 518 -1.93 1.14 -3.57
C LEU A 518 -0.83 2.17 -3.81
N ASP A 519 -0.20 2.17 -4.98
CA ASP A 519 0.83 3.14 -5.37
C ASP A 519 0.24 4.55 -5.45
N VAL A 520 -0.90 4.75 -6.13
CA VAL A 520 -1.55 6.07 -6.22
C VAL A 520 -1.93 6.61 -4.84
N LEU A 521 -2.41 5.77 -3.92
CA LEU A 521 -2.72 6.23 -2.56
C LEU A 521 -1.46 6.52 -1.74
N ALA A 522 -0.38 5.78 -1.94
CA ALA A 522 0.88 5.96 -1.22
C ALA A 522 1.77 7.07 -1.82
N ASP A 523 1.85 7.15 -3.14
CA ASP A 523 2.83 7.97 -3.86
C ASP A 523 2.19 9.07 -4.72
N GLY A 524 0.86 9.12 -4.82
CA GLY A 524 0.13 10.07 -5.68
C GLY A 524 0.12 9.68 -7.17
N GLU A 525 0.93 8.69 -7.56
CA GLU A 525 1.11 8.22 -8.93
C GLU A 525 1.39 6.72 -8.96
N VAL A 526 1.28 6.11 -10.14
CA VAL A 526 1.60 4.69 -10.35
C VAL A 526 3.11 4.55 -10.53
N ASP A 527 3.74 3.60 -9.85
CA ASP A 527 5.15 3.26 -10.08
C ASP A 527 5.31 2.57 -11.45
N PRO A 528 5.98 3.20 -12.42
CA PRO A 528 6.12 2.63 -13.77
C PRO A 528 7.12 1.46 -13.82
N THR A 529 7.94 1.28 -12.79
CA THR A 529 8.96 0.22 -12.72
C THR A 529 8.38 -1.14 -12.35
N ILE A 530 7.16 -1.15 -11.77
CA ILE A 530 6.48 -2.36 -11.33
C ILE A 530 5.27 -2.58 -12.24
N SER A 531 5.27 -3.63 -13.03
CA SER A 531 4.09 -4.09 -13.78
C SER A 531 3.85 -5.56 -13.48
N LEU A 532 2.66 -5.88 -12.98
CA LEU A 532 2.24 -7.25 -12.71
C LEU A 532 1.49 -7.89 -13.89
N ALA A 533 1.09 -7.10 -14.88
CA ALA A 533 0.52 -7.64 -16.11
C ALA A 533 1.60 -8.32 -16.94
N PRO A 534 1.45 -9.61 -17.31
CA PRO A 534 2.45 -10.31 -18.09
C PRO A 534 2.54 -9.67 -19.48
N LYS A 535 3.71 -9.13 -19.81
CA LYS A 535 3.98 -8.50 -21.11
C LYS A 535 4.67 -9.43 -22.09
N GLU A 536 5.23 -10.55 -21.61
CA GLU A 536 6.03 -11.48 -22.39
C GLU A 536 5.73 -12.90 -21.93
N ILE A 537 5.53 -13.81 -22.88
CA ILE A 537 5.56 -15.27 -22.68
C ILE A 537 7.00 -15.71 -22.91
N VAL A 538 7.59 -16.38 -21.95
CA VAL A 538 8.97 -16.93 -22.06
C VAL A 538 8.92 -18.43 -21.87
#